data_d687cbaf6e9c0393e88fc84024386da3
#
_entry.id   d687cbaf6e9c0393e88fc84024386da3
#
_cell.length_a   1.000
_cell.length_b   1.000
_cell.length_c   1.000
_cell.angle_alpha   90.00
_cell.angle_beta   90.00
_cell.angle_gamma   90.00
#
_symmetry.space_group_name_H-M   'P 1'
#
loop_
_entity.id
_entity.type
_entity.pdbx_description
1 polymer ?
#
loop_
_entity_poly.entity_id
_entity_poly.type
_entity_poly.pdbx_seq_one_letter_code
_entity_poly.pdbx_strand_id
1 'polypeptide(L)'
;LGKDHIRGEQLPIDGYHLVVHVWIRNSKGEYLIAQRSANRTAFPLIWECVDGSVVKGEDSLQGALREAKEEVGVDLLPEKGQVILSDIKKIEFGKVVNKIVDVWLFEYDGEVDLSNATTDEAAQVAWMNRSQIKELFDANMFVDTLEYFFMEVDK
;
A
#
# COMPACT_ATOMS: atom_id res chain seq x y z
N LEU A 1 14.26 12.72 6.47
CA LEU A 1 13.81 13.23 5.20
C LEU A 1 14.81 14.21 4.66
N GLY A 2 14.78 14.48 3.41
CA GLY A 2 15.71 15.39 2.76
C GLY A 2 16.96 14.75 2.23
N LYS A 3 17.21 13.50 2.55
CA LYS A 3 18.29 12.73 1.94
C LYS A 3 17.70 11.73 0.96
N ASP A 4 18.36 11.58 -0.16
CA ASP A 4 17.94 10.60 -1.15
C ASP A 4 18.30 9.20 -0.68
N HIS A 5 17.43 8.27 -1.01
CA HIS A 5 17.63 6.87 -0.72
C HIS A 5 17.46 6.04 -1.98
N ILE A 6 18.43 5.18 -2.25
CA ILE A 6 18.37 4.22 -3.34
C ILE A 6 17.86 2.91 -2.76
N ARG A 7 16.87 2.31 -3.41
CA ARG A 7 16.30 1.05 -2.94
C ARG A 7 17.38 -0.02 -2.79
N GLY A 8 17.41 -0.67 -1.64
CA GLY A 8 18.40 -1.69 -1.32
C GLY A 8 19.62 -1.17 -0.59
N GLU A 9 19.82 0.13 -0.51
CA GLU A 9 20.88 0.71 0.29
C GLU A 9 20.49 0.81 1.76
N GLN A 10 21.47 0.77 2.64
CA GLN A 10 21.25 0.98 4.07
C GLN A 10 20.92 2.46 4.30
N LEU A 11 19.82 2.71 5.03
CA LEU A 11 19.43 4.08 5.37
C LEU A 11 20.43 4.72 6.33
N PRO A 12 20.67 6.03 6.20
CA PRO A 12 21.41 6.77 7.21
C PRO A 12 20.71 6.70 8.57
N ILE A 13 21.48 6.82 9.65
CA ILE A 13 20.93 6.73 11.01
C ILE A 13 19.85 7.79 11.25
N ASP A 14 20.02 8.99 10.72
CA ASP A 14 19.12 10.13 10.88
C ASP A 14 18.12 10.29 9.74
N GLY A 15 18.13 9.39 8.75
CA GLY A 15 17.22 9.42 7.62
C GLY A 15 16.08 8.41 7.77
N TYR A 16 14.96 8.70 7.11
CA TYR A 16 13.80 7.83 7.10
C TYR A 16 13.42 7.47 5.68
N HIS A 17 13.06 6.20 5.49
CA HIS A 17 12.49 5.70 4.25
C HIS A 17 10.97 5.88 4.34
N LEU A 18 10.39 6.63 3.40
CA LEU A 18 8.95 6.88 3.37
C LEU A 18 8.26 5.84 2.50
N VAL A 19 7.29 5.16 3.10
CA VAL A 19 6.46 4.15 2.45
C VAL A 19 5.01 4.62 2.51
N VAL A 20 4.24 4.34 1.47
CA VAL A 20 2.81 4.62 1.45
C VAL A 20 2.04 3.30 1.39
N HIS A 21 0.97 3.23 2.18
CA HIS A 21 -0.08 2.22 2.05
C HIS A 21 -1.30 2.93 1.50
N VAL A 22 -1.86 2.45 0.41
CA VAL A 22 -2.96 3.13 -0.27
C VAL A 22 -4.18 2.24 -0.27
N TRP A 23 -5.16 2.59 0.54
CA TRP A 23 -6.46 1.93 0.59
C TRP A 23 -7.41 2.68 -0.32
N ILE A 24 -8.09 1.96 -1.19
CA ILE A 24 -9.00 2.53 -2.19
C ILE A 24 -10.38 1.97 -1.91
N ARG A 25 -11.33 2.85 -1.58
CA ARG A 25 -12.67 2.47 -1.16
C ARG A 25 -13.70 3.00 -2.15
N ASN A 26 -14.67 2.17 -2.51
CA ASN A 26 -15.80 2.61 -3.34
C ASN A 26 -17.00 3.02 -2.49
N SER A 27 -18.04 3.52 -3.14
CA SER A 27 -19.25 3.99 -2.44
C SER A 27 -20.06 2.87 -1.81
N LYS A 28 -19.77 1.62 -2.14
CA LYS A 28 -20.42 0.45 -1.52
C LYS A 28 -19.71 0.00 -0.24
N GLY A 29 -18.65 0.70 0.17
CA GLY A 29 -17.86 0.31 1.33
C GLY A 29 -16.91 -0.85 1.09
N GLU A 30 -16.59 -1.13 -0.17
CA GLU A 30 -15.64 -2.16 -0.54
C GLU A 30 -14.27 -1.55 -0.80
N TYR A 31 -13.22 -2.33 -0.58
CA TYR A 31 -11.83 -1.92 -0.76
C TYR A 31 -11.19 -2.69 -1.90
N LEU A 32 -10.38 -2.00 -2.69
CA LEU A 32 -9.65 -2.63 -3.80
C LEU A 32 -8.41 -3.34 -3.25
N ILE A 33 -8.44 -4.66 -3.30
CA ILE A 33 -7.39 -5.50 -2.74
C ILE A 33 -6.68 -6.21 -3.89
N ALA A 34 -5.35 -6.25 -3.81
CA ALA A 34 -4.50 -6.85 -4.83
C ALA A 34 -3.85 -8.12 -4.30
N GLN A 35 -3.76 -9.13 -5.15
CA GLN A 35 -2.99 -10.34 -4.84
C GLN A 35 -1.59 -10.18 -5.40
N ARG A 36 -0.59 -10.37 -4.56
CA ARG A 36 0.82 -10.29 -4.97
C ARG A 36 1.13 -11.39 -5.97
N SER A 37 1.89 -11.05 -7.00
CA SER A 37 2.28 -12.01 -8.04
C SER A 37 3.13 -13.14 -7.48
N ALA A 38 3.11 -14.28 -8.14
CA ALA A 38 3.87 -15.46 -7.74
C ALA A 38 5.39 -15.22 -7.79
N ASN A 39 5.83 -14.25 -8.59
CA ASN A 39 7.26 -13.93 -8.73
C ASN A 39 7.78 -12.90 -7.72
N ARG A 40 6.91 -12.44 -6.78
CA ARG A 40 7.36 -11.54 -5.72
C ARG A 40 8.24 -12.31 -4.73
N THR A 41 9.31 -11.68 -4.26
CA THR A 41 10.23 -12.32 -3.30
C THR A 41 9.64 -12.46 -1.91
N ALA A 42 8.77 -11.52 -1.52
CA ALA A 42 8.10 -11.55 -0.23
C ALA A 42 6.61 -11.79 -0.43
N PHE A 43 6.04 -12.68 0.38
CA PHE A 43 4.59 -12.95 0.42
C PHE A 43 3.97 -13.20 -0.96
N PRO A 44 4.52 -14.12 -1.81
CA PRO A 44 3.90 -14.38 -3.11
C PRO A 44 2.48 -14.93 -2.95
N LEU A 45 1.57 -14.48 -3.82
CA LEU A 45 0.15 -14.88 -3.86
C LEU A 45 -0.67 -14.51 -2.62
N ILE A 46 -0.12 -13.69 -1.73
CA ILE A 46 -0.83 -13.15 -0.57
C ILE A 46 -1.50 -11.84 -0.98
N TRP A 47 -2.60 -11.48 -0.33
CA TRP A 47 -3.38 -10.28 -0.65
C TRP A 47 -2.93 -9.09 0.19
N GLU A 48 -3.12 -7.88 -0.36
CA GLU A 48 -2.69 -6.65 0.29
C GLU A 48 -3.43 -5.43 -0.28
N CYS A 49 -3.27 -4.27 0.38
CA CYS A 49 -3.58 -2.99 -0.25
C CYS A 49 -2.44 -2.60 -1.19
N VAL A 50 -2.61 -1.52 -1.95
CA VAL A 50 -1.50 -0.96 -2.73
C VAL A 50 -0.46 -0.42 -1.77
N ASP A 51 0.82 -0.72 -2.00
CA ASP A 51 1.90 -0.19 -1.18
C ASP A 51 3.15 0.04 -2.02
N GLY A 52 4.03 0.88 -1.51
CA GLY A 52 5.32 1.09 -2.15
C GLY A 52 6.11 2.21 -1.51
N SER A 53 7.31 2.39 -2.00
CA SER A 53 8.25 3.40 -1.50
C SER A 53 8.10 4.69 -2.28
N VAL A 54 8.12 5.81 -1.58
CA VAL A 54 8.20 7.13 -2.21
C VAL A 54 9.61 7.32 -2.73
N VAL A 55 9.73 7.76 -3.98
CA VAL A 55 11.03 7.90 -4.63
C VAL A 55 11.51 9.35 -4.54
N LYS A 56 12.77 9.55 -4.89
CA LYS A 56 13.41 10.88 -4.89
C LYS A 56 12.57 11.86 -5.71
N GLY A 57 12.31 13.02 -5.14
CA GLY A 57 11.59 14.10 -5.81
C GLY A 57 10.08 14.02 -5.68
N GLU A 58 9.56 12.97 -5.03
CA GLU A 58 8.13 12.84 -4.76
C GLU A 58 7.81 13.18 -3.32
N ASP A 59 6.62 13.72 -3.09
CA ASP A 59 6.03 13.74 -1.76
C ASP A 59 5.16 12.50 -1.54
N SER A 60 4.56 12.40 -0.36
CA SER A 60 3.73 11.25 0.00
C SER A 60 2.53 11.07 -0.94
N LEU A 61 1.84 12.16 -1.28
CA LEU A 61 0.69 12.11 -2.18
C LEU A 61 1.11 11.65 -3.58
N GLN A 62 2.17 12.20 -4.12
CA GLN A 62 2.67 11.82 -5.44
C GLN A 62 3.04 10.34 -5.47
N GLY A 63 3.68 9.85 -4.42
CA GLY A 63 4.02 8.44 -4.29
C GLY A 63 2.78 7.56 -4.26
N ALA A 64 1.76 7.96 -3.51
CA ALA A 64 0.50 7.21 -3.43
C ALA A 64 -0.19 7.13 -4.80
N LEU A 65 -0.27 8.25 -5.51
CA LEU A 65 -0.90 8.29 -6.84
C LEU A 65 -0.12 7.42 -7.84
N ARG A 66 1.18 7.50 -7.82
CA ARG A 66 2.04 6.72 -8.73
C ARG A 66 1.93 5.23 -8.46
N GLU A 67 1.99 4.82 -7.19
CA GLU A 67 1.91 3.40 -6.83
C GLU A 67 0.55 2.80 -7.23
N ALA A 68 -0.54 3.53 -7.04
CA ALA A 68 -1.85 3.04 -7.46
C ALA A 68 -1.90 2.84 -8.98
N LYS A 69 -1.32 3.75 -9.75
CA LYS A 69 -1.27 3.62 -11.20
C LYS A 69 -0.40 2.45 -11.64
N GLU A 70 0.79 2.34 -11.07
CA GLU A 70 1.74 1.29 -11.44
C GLU A 70 1.24 -0.10 -11.09
N GLU A 71 0.70 -0.26 -9.88
CA GLU A 71 0.39 -1.58 -9.35
C GLU A 71 -0.98 -2.10 -9.79
N VAL A 72 -2.00 -1.23 -9.80
CA VAL A 72 -3.38 -1.65 -10.11
C VAL A 72 -4.02 -0.89 -11.27
N GLY A 73 -3.31 0.04 -11.90
CA GLY A 73 -3.78 0.73 -13.08
C GLY A 73 -4.86 1.78 -12.84
N VAL A 74 -4.96 2.30 -11.61
CA VAL A 74 -6.01 3.24 -11.23
C VAL A 74 -5.46 4.66 -11.17
N ASP A 75 -6.17 5.60 -11.79
CA ASP A 75 -5.87 7.02 -11.73
C ASP A 75 -6.69 7.66 -10.61
N LEU A 76 -6.10 7.78 -9.43
CA LEU A 76 -6.75 8.38 -8.28
C LEU A 76 -6.73 9.91 -8.38
N LEU A 77 -7.75 10.56 -7.83
CA LEU A 77 -7.83 12.01 -7.77
C LEU A 77 -7.26 12.51 -6.44
N PRO A 78 -6.31 13.46 -6.44
CA PRO A 78 -5.69 13.93 -5.21
C PRO A 78 -6.70 14.43 -4.16
N GLU A 79 -7.76 15.11 -4.60
CA GLU A 79 -8.77 15.68 -3.71
C GLU A 79 -9.65 14.62 -3.03
N LYS A 80 -9.59 13.37 -3.48
CA LYS A 80 -10.35 12.26 -2.91
C LYS A 80 -9.56 11.46 -1.89
N GLY A 81 -8.32 11.86 -1.59
CA GLY A 81 -7.46 11.15 -0.68
C GLY A 81 -7.17 11.90 0.60
N GLN A 82 -6.90 11.14 1.66
CA GLN A 82 -6.47 11.70 2.93
C GLN A 82 -5.53 10.73 3.63
N VAL A 83 -4.56 11.27 4.36
CA VAL A 83 -3.73 10.48 5.27
C VAL A 83 -4.54 10.24 6.53
N ILE A 84 -4.76 8.98 6.88
CA ILE A 84 -5.52 8.62 8.07
C ILE A 84 -4.65 8.16 9.22
N LEU A 85 -3.40 7.81 8.92
CA LEU A 85 -2.44 7.36 9.92
C LEU A 85 -1.04 7.60 9.38
N SER A 86 -0.15 8.07 10.25
CA SER A 86 1.28 8.16 9.91
C SER A 86 2.04 7.55 11.08
N ASP A 87 2.84 6.52 10.81
CA ASP A 87 3.50 5.74 11.83
C ASP A 87 4.98 5.60 11.54
N ILE A 88 5.79 5.59 12.59
CA ILE A 88 7.23 5.43 12.50
C ILE A 88 7.60 4.05 13.01
N LYS A 89 8.23 3.25 12.14
CA LYS A 89 8.70 1.92 12.51
C LYS A 89 10.22 1.92 12.54
N LYS A 90 10.79 1.50 13.65
CA LYS A 90 12.24 1.52 13.86
C LYS A 90 12.87 0.15 13.88
N ILE A 91 12.08 -0.89 14.16
CA ILE A 91 12.58 -2.28 14.23
C ILE A 91 11.63 -3.18 13.48
N GLU A 92 12.13 -3.88 12.48
CA GLU A 92 11.39 -4.89 11.73
C GLU A 92 12.27 -6.12 11.54
N PHE A 93 11.72 -7.31 11.78
CA PHE A 93 12.43 -8.57 11.60
C PHE A 93 13.76 -8.60 12.38
N GLY A 94 13.80 -7.97 13.58
CA GLY A 94 15.00 -7.92 14.40
C GLY A 94 16.07 -6.94 13.92
N LYS A 95 15.80 -6.15 12.90
CA LYS A 95 16.74 -5.16 12.36
C LYS A 95 16.24 -3.75 12.63
N VAL A 96 17.18 -2.82 12.78
CA VAL A 96 16.84 -1.41 12.88
C VAL A 96 16.49 -0.88 11.51
N VAL A 97 15.25 -0.38 11.37
CA VAL A 97 14.74 0.19 10.11
C VAL A 97 14.14 1.55 10.43
N ASN A 98 14.66 2.60 9.81
CA ASN A 98 14.09 3.94 9.92
C ASN A 98 13.07 4.12 8.81
N LYS A 99 11.79 3.95 9.16
CA LYS A 99 10.71 3.91 8.18
C LYS A 99 9.52 4.72 8.69
N ILE A 100 9.00 5.58 7.82
CA ILE A 100 7.73 6.27 8.04
C ILE A 100 6.73 5.65 7.08
N VAL A 101 5.57 5.26 7.61
CA VAL A 101 4.47 4.71 6.82
C VAL A 101 3.33 5.70 6.85
N ASP A 102 2.99 6.27 5.71
CA ASP A 102 1.79 7.09 5.55
C ASP A 102 0.68 6.20 4.99
N VAL A 103 -0.42 6.11 5.73
CA VAL A 103 -1.58 5.33 5.33
C VAL A 103 -2.60 6.27 4.71
N TRP A 104 -2.85 6.07 3.42
CA TRP A 104 -3.79 6.86 2.63
C TRP A 104 -5.10 6.12 2.45
N LEU A 105 -6.20 6.86 2.48
CA LEU A 105 -7.52 6.37 2.09
C LEU A 105 -8.03 7.25 0.96
N PHE A 106 -8.33 6.64 -0.18
CA PHE A 106 -8.89 7.32 -1.36
C PHE A 106 -10.28 6.77 -1.65
N GLU A 107 -11.20 7.67 -1.98
CA GLU A 107 -12.50 7.29 -2.52
C GLU A 107 -12.39 7.17 -4.04
N TYR A 108 -12.94 6.08 -4.60
CA TYR A 108 -12.86 5.83 -6.04
C TYR A 108 -14.00 4.91 -6.46
N ASP A 109 -14.80 5.35 -7.42
CA ASP A 109 -15.90 4.57 -7.98
C ASP A 109 -15.73 4.25 -9.47
N GLY A 110 -14.56 4.52 -10.03
CA GLY A 110 -14.28 4.26 -11.43
C GLY A 110 -14.04 2.78 -11.72
N GLU A 111 -13.81 2.47 -12.97
CA GLU A 111 -13.47 1.12 -13.40
C GLU A 111 -12.04 0.78 -12.97
N VAL A 112 -11.81 -0.51 -12.72
CA VAL A 112 -10.46 -1.03 -12.45
C VAL A 112 -10.14 -2.06 -13.51
N ASP A 113 -9.10 -1.79 -14.28
CA ASP A 113 -8.61 -2.68 -15.32
C ASP A 113 -7.12 -2.88 -15.09
N LEU A 114 -6.76 -4.05 -14.61
CA LEU A 114 -5.38 -4.36 -14.26
C LEU A 114 -4.43 -4.29 -15.47
N SER A 115 -4.96 -4.39 -16.69
CA SER A 115 -4.13 -4.22 -17.89
C SER A 115 -3.57 -2.79 -18.03
N ASN A 116 -4.12 -1.82 -17.30
CA ASN A 116 -3.60 -0.46 -17.25
C ASN A 116 -2.45 -0.30 -16.25
N ALA A 117 -2.16 -1.32 -15.45
CA ALA A 117 -1.00 -1.31 -14.57
C ALA A 117 0.30 -1.32 -15.40
N THR A 118 1.33 -0.67 -14.87
CA THR A 118 2.63 -0.59 -15.57
C THR A 118 3.65 -1.58 -15.02
N THR A 119 3.30 -2.29 -13.95
CA THR A 119 4.13 -3.35 -13.38
C THR A 119 3.33 -4.65 -13.33
N ASP A 120 4.02 -5.76 -13.07
CA ASP A 120 3.41 -7.07 -12.89
C ASP A 120 3.37 -7.50 -11.41
N GLU A 121 3.38 -6.54 -10.51
CA GLU A 121 3.43 -6.80 -9.06
C GLU A 121 2.14 -7.44 -8.54
N ALA A 122 1.00 -7.15 -9.15
CA ALA A 122 -0.29 -7.74 -8.79
C ALA A 122 -0.71 -8.79 -9.81
N ALA A 123 -1.07 -9.99 -9.33
CA ALA A 123 -1.59 -11.05 -10.19
C ALA A 123 -3.06 -10.80 -10.52
N GLN A 124 -3.84 -10.27 -9.58
CA GLN A 124 -5.24 -9.92 -9.76
C GLN A 124 -5.68 -8.93 -8.70
N VAL A 125 -6.83 -8.32 -8.93
CA VAL A 125 -7.44 -7.38 -7.99
C VAL A 125 -8.89 -7.76 -7.77
N ALA A 126 -9.44 -7.38 -6.61
CA ALA A 126 -10.84 -7.60 -6.30
C ALA A 126 -11.34 -6.54 -5.33
N TRP A 127 -12.59 -6.12 -5.49
CA TRP A 127 -13.29 -5.31 -4.51
C TRP A 127 -13.77 -6.23 -3.38
N MET A 128 -13.39 -5.91 -2.16
CA MET A 128 -13.71 -6.74 -1.00
C MET A 128 -14.27 -5.91 0.14
N ASN A 129 -15.32 -6.43 0.78
CA ASN A 129 -15.84 -5.82 2.00
C ASN A 129 -15.03 -6.30 3.22
N ARG A 130 -15.35 -5.73 4.39
CA ARG A 130 -14.66 -6.05 5.65
C ARG A 130 -14.65 -7.56 5.95
N SER A 131 -15.78 -8.23 5.75
CA SER A 131 -15.89 -9.67 6.03
C SER A 131 -14.97 -10.50 5.16
N GLN A 132 -14.90 -10.17 3.88
CA GLN A 132 -14.02 -10.86 2.93
C GLN A 132 -12.54 -10.67 3.28
N ILE A 133 -12.17 -9.44 3.65
CA ILE A 133 -10.80 -9.13 4.09
C ILE A 133 -10.47 -9.90 5.37
N LYS A 134 -11.43 -9.96 6.32
CA LYS A 134 -11.22 -10.70 7.56
C LYS A 134 -11.02 -12.19 7.30
N GLU A 135 -11.76 -12.78 6.38
CA GLU A 135 -11.58 -14.18 6.02
C GLU A 135 -10.15 -14.45 5.51
N LEU A 136 -9.60 -13.53 4.73
CA LEU A 136 -8.21 -13.66 4.24
C LEU A 136 -7.21 -13.56 5.39
N PHE A 137 -7.42 -12.65 6.34
CA PHE A 137 -6.56 -12.57 7.52
C PHE A 137 -6.63 -13.85 8.35
N ASP A 138 -7.82 -14.37 8.58
CA ASP A 138 -8.01 -15.58 9.36
C ASP A 138 -7.38 -16.80 8.70
N ALA A 139 -7.30 -16.79 7.37
CA ALA A 139 -6.67 -17.86 6.59
C ALA A 139 -5.17 -17.65 6.36
N ASN A 140 -4.58 -16.62 6.94
CA ASN A 140 -3.18 -16.22 6.71
C ASN A 140 -2.88 -15.94 5.23
N MET A 141 -3.86 -15.40 4.51
CA MET A 141 -3.75 -15.06 3.10
C MET A 141 -3.72 -13.56 2.85
N PHE A 142 -3.53 -12.77 3.89
CA PHE A 142 -3.40 -11.31 3.81
C PHE A 142 -2.10 -10.91 4.51
N VAL A 143 -1.40 -9.90 3.99
CA VAL A 143 -0.17 -9.42 4.61
C VAL A 143 -0.47 -8.98 6.05
N ASP A 144 0.14 -9.64 7.04
CA ASP A 144 -0.25 -9.53 8.45
C ASP A 144 0.00 -8.15 9.04
N THR A 145 0.98 -7.42 8.54
CA THR A 145 1.27 -6.05 9.02
C THR A 145 0.16 -5.05 8.67
N LEU A 146 -0.81 -5.44 7.86
CA LEU A 146 -1.94 -4.60 7.46
C LEU A 146 -3.18 -4.79 8.35
N GLU A 147 -3.05 -5.50 9.46
CA GLU A 147 -4.18 -5.77 10.37
C GLU A 147 -4.77 -4.51 10.98
N TYR A 148 -4.02 -3.41 11.02
CA TYR A 148 -4.56 -2.12 11.47
C TYR A 148 -5.81 -1.67 10.68
N PHE A 149 -6.05 -2.30 9.52
CA PHE A 149 -7.22 -2.03 8.67
C PHE A 149 -8.51 -1.98 9.48
N PHE A 150 -8.71 -2.93 10.40
CA PHE A 150 -9.97 -3.06 11.14
C PHE A 150 -10.16 -1.95 12.17
N MET A 151 -9.10 -1.33 12.64
CA MET A 151 -9.17 -0.28 13.66
C MET A 151 -9.00 1.12 13.09
N GLU A 152 -8.23 1.27 12.03
CA GLU A 152 -7.84 2.59 11.54
C GLU A 152 -8.44 2.94 10.18
N VAL A 153 -8.71 1.97 9.33
CA VAL A 153 -9.23 2.21 7.98
C VAL A 153 -10.74 2.01 7.94
N ASP A 154 -11.20 0.84 8.31
CA ASP A 154 -12.62 0.48 8.33
C ASP A 154 -13.07 0.34 9.78
N LYS A 155 -13.30 1.48 10.40
CA LYS A 155 -13.70 1.57 11.82
C LYS A 155 -15.11 1.08 12.06
#